data_5bbd3495bff697483540d9ab319bbe54
#
_entry.id   5bbd3495bff697483540d9ab319bbe54
#
_cell.length_a   1.000
_cell.length_b   1.000
_cell.length_c   1.000
_cell.angle_alpha   90.00
_cell.angle_beta   90.00
_cell.angle_gamma   90.00
#
_symmetry.space_group_name_H-M   'P 1'
#
loop_
_entity.id
_entity.type
_entity.pdbx_description
1 polymer ?
#
loop_
_entity_poly.entity_id
_entity_poly.type
_entity_poly.pdbx_seq_one_letter_code
_entity_poly.pdbx_strand_id
1 'polypeptide(L)'
;MSQNTQTLLITGSAGFIGSNLVLRLLDSQEPLSIVGLDNLNDYYDPSLKEYRLSVIQKKVDTAQRHTYHFIKGDLADKALIDRLFAENRFDIVVNLAAQAGVRYSIENPDAYIQSNMIGFYNILEACRHSYDGIPGSTETGNPGYQGVQHLVYASSSSVYGGNKKVPFSTDDRVDNPVSLYAATKKSNELFAHCYSKLYNIPTTGLRFFTVYGPAGRPDMAYFGFTNKLLKGQTIQIYNYGNCRRDFTYVDDIVEGIVRVMRKAPEKKTGEDGLPIPPYAVYNIGGGQPENLLDFVNILQEELVRAGVLPKDYDFEAHKQLVPMQPGDVPTTYADASALERDFGFTPKITLREGLRKFAEWYKEYYQ
;
A
#
# COMPACT_ATOMS: atom_id res chain seq x y z
N MET A 1 -30.00 -19.13 -5.89
CA MET A 1 -29.35 -18.58 -4.69
C MET A 1 -28.82 -17.22 -5.11
N SER A 2 -29.32 -16.12 -4.53
CA SER A 2 -28.76 -14.80 -4.79
C SER A 2 -27.32 -14.82 -4.25
N GLN A 3 -26.33 -14.67 -5.12
CA GLN A 3 -24.94 -14.45 -4.67
C GLN A 3 -24.95 -13.18 -3.84
N ASN A 4 -24.59 -13.31 -2.57
CA ASN A 4 -24.50 -12.17 -1.66
C ASN A 4 -23.33 -11.30 -2.15
N THR A 5 -23.60 -10.09 -2.65
CA THR A 5 -22.58 -9.18 -3.16
C THR A 5 -21.74 -8.70 -1.97
N GLN A 6 -20.44 -8.99 -1.99
CA GLN A 6 -19.53 -8.56 -0.94
C GLN A 6 -19.25 -7.06 -1.06
N THR A 7 -19.31 -6.35 0.06
CA THR A 7 -19.09 -4.91 0.14
C THR A 7 -17.72 -4.58 0.73
N LEU A 8 -16.92 -3.81 0.02
CA LEU A 8 -15.56 -3.45 0.40
C LEU A 8 -15.37 -1.95 0.57
N LEU A 9 -14.63 -1.55 1.61
CA LEU A 9 -14.07 -0.21 1.72
C LEU A 9 -12.59 -0.26 1.36
N ILE A 10 -12.18 0.57 0.39
CA ILE A 10 -10.77 0.75 0.03
C ILE A 10 -10.41 2.21 0.27
N THR A 11 -9.65 2.49 1.32
CA THR A 11 -9.15 3.84 1.58
C THR A 11 -7.84 4.06 0.85
N GLY A 12 -7.56 5.31 0.46
CA GLY A 12 -6.43 5.62 -0.43
C GLY A 12 -6.67 5.11 -1.85
N SER A 13 -7.94 5.03 -2.28
CA SER A 13 -8.35 4.43 -3.56
C SER A 13 -7.89 5.21 -4.79
N ALA A 14 -7.60 6.52 -4.67
CA ALA A 14 -6.95 7.32 -5.71
C ALA A 14 -5.41 7.30 -5.62
N GLY A 15 -4.86 6.64 -4.59
CA GLY A 15 -3.42 6.43 -4.41
C GLY A 15 -2.87 5.36 -5.36
N PHE A 16 -1.54 5.22 -5.39
CA PHE A 16 -0.87 4.28 -6.29
C PHE A 16 -1.31 2.81 -6.11
N ILE A 17 -1.20 2.29 -4.89
CA ILE A 17 -1.57 0.88 -4.63
C ILE A 17 -3.09 0.72 -4.64
N GLY A 18 -3.83 1.68 -4.04
CA GLY A 18 -5.29 1.60 -3.93
C GLY A 18 -6.00 1.56 -5.27
N SER A 19 -5.60 2.41 -6.22
CA SER A 19 -6.19 2.42 -7.56
C SER A 19 -5.94 1.11 -8.32
N ASN A 20 -4.73 0.57 -8.25
CA ASN A 20 -4.39 -0.72 -8.86
C ASN A 20 -5.14 -1.88 -8.19
N LEU A 21 -5.37 -1.82 -6.86
CA LEU A 21 -6.20 -2.80 -6.17
C LEU A 21 -7.65 -2.75 -6.66
N VAL A 22 -8.25 -1.56 -6.77
CA VAL A 22 -9.61 -1.42 -7.31
C VAL A 22 -9.67 -2.00 -8.72
N LEU A 23 -8.73 -1.65 -9.60
CA LEU A 23 -8.68 -2.16 -10.97
C LEU A 23 -8.59 -3.69 -11.01
N ARG A 24 -7.79 -4.31 -10.14
CA ARG A 24 -7.65 -5.77 -10.04
C ARG A 24 -8.91 -6.44 -9.52
N LEU A 25 -9.61 -5.81 -8.57
CA LEU A 25 -10.87 -6.33 -8.01
C LEU A 25 -12.00 -6.29 -9.03
N LEU A 26 -12.02 -5.29 -9.93
CA LEU A 26 -12.99 -5.21 -11.03
C LEU A 26 -12.79 -6.32 -12.08
N ASP A 27 -11.70 -7.08 -12.03
CA ASP A 27 -11.51 -8.31 -12.85
C ASP A 27 -12.02 -9.58 -12.15
N SER A 28 -12.55 -9.47 -10.93
CA SER A 28 -13.08 -10.61 -10.17
C SER A 28 -14.28 -11.26 -10.87
N GLN A 29 -14.43 -12.56 -10.69
CA GLN A 29 -15.61 -13.29 -11.19
C GLN A 29 -16.82 -13.09 -10.29
N GLU A 30 -16.62 -12.82 -9.01
CA GLU A 30 -17.67 -12.62 -8.02
C GLU A 30 -18.09 -11.14 -8.00
N PRO A 31 -19.41 -10.84 -7.93
CA PRO A 31 -19.86 -9.46 -7.88
C PRO A 31 -19.40 -8.77 -6.59
N LEU A 32 -18.86 -7.56 -6.73
CA LEU A 32 -18.36 -6.73 -5.63
C LEU A 32 -19.02 -5.36 -5.64
N SER A 33 -19.30 -4.84 -4.44
CA SER A 33 -19.64 -3.44 -4.21
C SER A 33 -18.44 -2.75 -3.54
N ILE A 34 -17.79 -1.84 -4.23
CA ILE A 34 -16.56 -1.20 -3.75
C ILE A 34 -16.82 0.27 -3.47
N VAL A 35 -16.56 0.69 -2.24
CA VAL A 35 -16.52 2.11 -1.86
C VAL A 35 -15.05 2.52 -1.76
N GLY A 36 -14.66 3.50 -2.55
CA GLY A 36 -13.33 4.08 -2.54
C GLY A 36 -13.31 5.41 -1.79
N LEU A 37 -12.38 5.59 -0.86
CA LEU A 37 -12.19 6.84 -0.11
C LEU A 37 -10.77 7.39 -0.32
N ASP A 38 -10.65 8.68 -0.66
CA ASP A 38 -9.38 9.41 -0.75
C ASP A 38 -9.62 10.90 -0.55
N ASN A 39 -8.72 11.61 0.12
CA ASN A 39 -8.87 13.05 0.32
C ASN A 39 -8.36 13.90 -0.85
N LEU A 40 -7.70 13.27 -1.83
CA LEU A 40 -7.10 13.92 -2.99
C LEU A 40 -6.13 15.04 -2.60
N ASN A 41 -5.36 14.86 -1.50
CA ASN A 41 -4.40 15.86 -1.05
C ASN A 41 -3.35 16.18 -2.14
N ASP A 42 -2.70 17.32 -1.99
CA ASP A 42 -1.71 17.90 -2.90
C ASP A 42 -0.25 17.54 -2.55
N TYR A 43 -0.02 16.45 -1.82
CA TYR A 43 1.33 15.95 -1.54
C TYR A 43 2.17 15.80 -2.81
N TYR A 44 1.55 15.44 -3.91
CA TYR A 44 2.03 15.55 -5.28
C TYR A 44 0.87 16.00 -6.18
N ASP A 45 1.16 16.31 -7.45
CA ASP A 45 0.17 16.80 -8.40
C ASP A 45 -1.12 15.95 -8.38
N PRO A 46 -2.27 16.53 -7.97
CA PRO A 46 -3.55 15.82 -7.90
C PRO A 46 -4.02 15.24 -9.24
N SER A 47 -3.57 15.79 -10.38
CA SER A 47 -3.94 15.32 -11.72
C SER A 47 -3.66 13.82 -11.90
N LEU A 48 -2.60 13.30 -11.27
CA LEU A 48 -2.29 11.88 -11.30
C LEU A 48 -3.30 11.03 -10.51
N LYS A 49 -3.88 11.58 -9.44
CA LYS A 49 -4.97 10.92 -8.70
C LYS A 49 -6.26 10.92 -9.52
N GLU A 50 -6.57 12.03 -10.18
CA GLU A 50 -7.72 12.17 -11.08
C GLU A 50 -7.61 11.22 -12.28
N TYR A 51 -6.42 11.11 -12.88
CA TYR A 51 -6.14 10.12 -13.91
C TYR A 51 -6.44 8.70 -13.44
N ARG A 52 -5.95 8.27 -12.26
CA ARG A 52 -6.21 6.93 -11.72
C ARG A 52 -7.72 6.69 -11.52
N LEU A 53 -8.45 7.68 -11.01
CA LEU A 53 -9.91 7.60 -10.88
C LEU A 53 -10.60 7.50 -12.23
N SER A 54 -10.14 8.22 -13.25
CA SER A 54 -10.70 8.14 -14.61
C SER A 54 -10.49 6.75 -15.23
N VAL A 55 -9.34 6.11 -14.98
CA VAL A 55 -9.06 4.74 -15.42
C VAL A 55 -9.98 3.74 -14.73
N ILE A 56 -10.19 3.91 -13.41
CA ILE A 56 -11.15 3.08 -12.66
C ILE A 56 -12.55 3.24 -13.25
N GLN A 57 -13.02 4.48 -13.45
CA GLN A 57 -14.36 4.75 -13.98
C GLN A 57 -14.58 4.11 -15.35
N LYS A 58 -13.63 4.26 -16.28
CA LYS A 58 -13.68 3.59 -17.59
C LYS A 58 -13.84 2.07 -17.47
N LYS A 59 -13.15 1.46 -16.49
CA LYS A 59 -13.25 0.01 -16.26
C LYS A 59 -14.59 -0.37 -15.66
N VAL A 60 -15.12 0.40 -14.71
CA VAL A 60 -16.46 0.20 -14.13
C VAL A 60 -17.54 0.26 -15.18
N ASP A 61 -17.49 1.23 -16.10
CA ASP A 61 -18.48 1.40 -17.17
C ASP A 61 -18.59 0.17 -18.08
N THR A 62 -17.52 -0.63 -18.14
CA THR A 62 -17.48 -1.89 -18.91
C THR A 62 -17.75 -3.14 -18.06
N ALA A 63 -17.57 -3.06 -16.74
CA ALA A 63 -17.67 -4.17 -15.80
C ALA A 63 -19.08 -4.26 -15.17
N GLN A 64 -20.06 -4.73 -15.93
CA GLN A 64 -21.50 -4.74 -15.54
C GLN A 64 -21.86 -5.45 -14.23
N ARG A 65 -20.95 -6.21 -13.64
CA ARG A 65 -21.22 -6.99 -12.42
C ARG A 65 -20.73 -6.35 -11.13
N HIS A 66 -19.94 -5.27 -11.21
CA HIS A 66 -19.35 -4.59 -10.06
C HIS A 66 -19.92 -3.18 -9.94
N THR A 67 -19.95 -2.68 -8.70
CA THR A 67 -20.18 -1.25 -8.45
C THR A 67 -18.95 -0.63 -7.82
N TYR A 68 -18.66 0.61 -8.20
CA TYR A 68 -17.62 1.42 -7.54
C TYR A 68 -18.19 2.80 -7.26
N HIS A 69 -18.10 3.21 -6.01
CA HIS A 69 -18.50 4.54 -5.57
C HIS A 69 -17.32 5.25 -4.94
N PHE A 70 -16.87 6.34 -5.53
CA PHE A 70 -15.80 7.16 -5.02
C PHE A 70 -16.33 8.25 -4.09
N ILE A 71 -15.70 8.38 -2.91
CA ILE A 71 -16.00 9.42 -1.93
C ILE A 71 -14.72 10.22 -1.68
N LYS A 72 -14.80 11.54 -1.93
CA LYS A 72 -13.73 12.45 -1.53
C LYS A 72 -13.89 12.79 -0.06
N GLY A 73 -12.91 12.39 0.77
CA GLY A 73 -12.96 12.65 2.20
C GLY A 73 -11.68 12.24 2.92
N ASP A 74 -11.51 12.74 4.13
CA ASP A 74 -10.34 12.51 4.96
C ASP A 74 -10.63 11.48 6.06
N LEU A 75 -9.68 10.56 6.31
CA LEU A 75 -9.78 9.59 7.40
C LEU A 75 -9.85 10.25 8.79
N ALA A 76 -9.26 11.44 8.94
CA ALA A 76 -9.30 12.18 10.20
C ALA A 76 -10.68 12.78 10.49
N ASP A 77 -11.57 12.86 9.51
CA ASP A 77 -12.96 13.26 9.70
C ASP A 77 -13.77 12.08 10.26
N LYS A 78 -13.83 12.01 11.60
CA LYS A 78 -14.57 10.95 12.30
C LYS A 78 -16.04 10.89 11.90
N ALA A 79 -16.71 12.05 11.74
CA ALA A 79 -18.14 12.09 11.40
C ALA A 79 -18.38 11.49 9.99
N LEU A 80 -17.49 11.74 9.05
CA LEU A 80 -17.54 11.10 7.72
C LEU A 80 -17.38 9.58 7.84
N ILE A 81 -16.38 9.11 8.58
CA ILE A 81 -16.12 7.67 8.72
C ILE A 81 -17.29 6.96 9.41
N ASP A 82 -17.81 7.53 10.51
CA ASP A 82 -18.98 6.97 11.21
C ASP A 82 -20.19 6.87 10.28
N ARG A 83 -20.48 7.91 9.47
CA ARG A 83 -21.55 7.90 8.49
C ARG A 83 -21.35 6.85 7.41
N LEU A 84 -20.11 6.71 6.87
CA LEU A 84 -19.80 5.71 5.86
C LEU A 84 -20.11 4.29 6.35
N PHE A 85 -19.75 3.97 7.58
CA PHE A 85 -20.02 2.64 8.15
C PHE A 85 -21.49 2.45 8.53
N ALA A 86 -22.22 3.51 8.83
CA ALA A 86 -23.66 3.45 9.06
C ALA A 86 -24.45 3.21 7.75
N GLU A 87 -24.06 3.87 6.67
CA GLU A 87 -24.71 3.77 5.35
C GLU A 87 -24.32 2.50 4.59
N ASN A 88 -23.10 1.98 4.83
CA ASN A 88 -22.55 0.84 4.12
C ASN A 88 -22.11 -0.24 5.12
N ARG A 89 -22.51 -1.47 4.88
CA ARG A 89 -22.12 -2.62 5.69
C ARG A 89 -20.94 -3.31 5.06
N PHE A 90 -19.74 -2.86 5.43
CA PHE A 90 -18.51 -3.37 4.86
C PHE A 90 -18.18 -4.77 5.40
N ASP A 91 -18.02 -5.73 4.51
CA ASP A 91 -17.49 -7.06 4.85
C ASP A 91 -15.98 -7.02 5.04
N ILE A 92 -15.27 -6.29 4.17
CA ILE A 92 -13.82 -6.15 4.21
C ILE A 92 -13.44 -4.68 4.12
N VAL A 93 -12.47 -4.29 4.95
CA VAL A 93 -11.85 -2.96 4.91
C VAL A 93 -10.38 -3.11 4.54
N VAL A 94 -9.96 -2.45 3.45
CA VAL A 94 -8.54 -2.36 3.06
C VAL A 94 -8.08 -0.93 3.24
N ASN A 95 -7.38 -0.67 4.35
CA ASN A 95 -6.91 0.67 4.71
C ASN A 95 -5.51 0.93 4.16
N LEU A 96 -5.45 1.57 2.98
CA LEU A 96 -4.20 1.99 2.32
C LEU A 96 -3.95 3.49 2.44
N ALA A 97 -4.97 4.28 2.81
CA ALA A 97 -4.82 5.72 3.01
C ALA A 97 -3.86 6.01 4.17
N ALA A 98 -2.85 6.80 3.88
CA ALA A 98 -1.87 7.28 4.83
C ALA A 98 -1.06 8.41 4.20
N GLN A 99 -0.51 9.29 5.04
CA GLN A 99 0.60 10.11 4.59
C GLN A 99 1.86 9.24 4.53
N ALA A 100 2.44 9.12 3.34
CA ALA A 100 3.61 8.31 3.06
C ALA A 100 4.85 9.19 2.81
N GLY A 101 6.04 8.58 2.84
CA GLY A 101 7.31 9.27 2.61
C GLY A 101 8.09 9.50 3.91
N VAL A 102 9.29 8.93 4.01
CA VAL A 102 10.15 9.07 5.19
C VAL A 102 10.60 10.52 5.38
N ARG A 103 11.02 11.18 4.29
CA ARG A 103 11.59 12.54 4.33
C ARG A 103 10.53 13.59 4.65
N TYR A 104 9.40 13.51 4.00
CA TYR A 104 8.31 14.46 4.22
C TYR A 104 7.79 14.43 5.66
N SER A 105 8.02 13.32 6.40
CA SER A 105 7.67 13.27 7.83
C SER A 105 8.55 14.19 8.71
N ILE A 106 9.67 14.67 8.19
CA ILE A 106 10.53 15.67 8.84
C ILE A 106 10.02 17.09 8.54
N GLU A 107 9.52 17.31 7.34
CA GLU A 107 9.06 18.61 6.85
C GLU A 107 7.65 18.95 7.33
N ASN A 108 6.76 17.96 7.32
CA ASN A 108 5.35 18.11 7.70
C ASN A 108 4.88 16.96 8.62
N PRO A 109 5.32 16.94 9.90
CA PRO A 109 4.97 15.89 10.85
C PRO A 109 3.47 15.79 11.15
N ASP A 110 2.76 16.91 11.16
CA ASP A 110 1.32 16.97 11.50
C ASP A 110 0.47 16.15 10.52
N ALA A 111 0.82 16.13 9.24
CA ALA A 111 0.13 15.31 8.24
C ALA A 111 0.17 13.82 8.58
N TYR A 112 1.28 13.35 9.21
CA TYR A 112 1.42 11.96 9.64
C TYR A 112 0.61 11.63 10.88
N ILE A 113 0.53 12.56 11.84
CA ILE A 113 -0.33 12.40 13.02
C ILE A 113 -1.79 12.35 12.59
N GLN A 114 -2.24 13.29 11.76
CA GLN A 114 -3.63 13.34 11.31
C GLN A 114 -4.01 12.10 10.49
N SER A 115 -3.27 11.79 9.43
CA SER A 115 -3.65 10.69 8.53
C SER A 115 -3.36 9.32 9.14
N ASN A 116 -2.15 9.12 9.73
CA ASN A 116 -1.70 7.78 10.10
C ASN A 116 -2.14 7.38 11.52
N MET A 117 -2.31 8.36 12.42
CA MET A 117 -2.70 8.07 13.80
C MET A 117 -4.21 8.28 13.98
N ILE A 118 -4.71 9.50 13.80
CA ILE A 118 -6.12 9.82 13.99
C ILE A 118 -6.98 9.11 12.94
N GLY A 119 -6.59 9.19 11.66
CA GLY A 119 -7.32 8.51 10.59
C GLY A 119 -7.39 7.01 10.77
N PHE A 120 -6.29 6.35 11.13
CA PHE A 120 -6.31 4.91 11.38
C PHE A 120 -7.12 4.52 12.62
N TYR A 121 -7.03 5.32 13.70
CA TYR A 121 -7.87 5.16 14.88
C TYR A 121 -9.37 5.22 14.52
N ASN A 122 -9.79 6.19 13.70
CA ASN A 122 -11.18 6.29 13.25
C ASN A 122 -11.65 5.03 12.50
N ILE A 123 -10.80 4.45 11.65
CA ILE A 123 -11.10 3.18 10.97
C ILE A 123 -11.24 2.02 11.97
N LEU A 124 -10.36 1.93 12.96
CA LEU A 124 -10.43 0.88 13.98
C LEU A 124 -11.72 0.99 14.82
N GLU A 125 -12.10 2.21 15.24
CA GLU A 125 -13.35 2.45 15.95
C GLU A 125 -14.57 2.12 15.09
N ALA A 126 -14.58 2.51 13.83
CA ALA A 126 -15.67 2.19 12.92
C ALA A 126 -15.78 0.67 12.68
N CYS A 127 -14.65 -0.05 12.53
CA CYS A 127 -14.66 -1.51 12.49
C CYS A 127 -15.20 -2.12 13.80
N ARG A 128 -14.82 -1.60 14.96
CA ARG A 128 -15.32 -2.05 16.26
C ARG A 128 -16.85 -1.86 16.35
N HIS A 129 -17.33 -0.68 16.01
CA HIS A 129 -18.77 -0.38 16.07
C HIS A 129 -19.59 -1.12 15.00
N SER A 130 -18.97 -1.66 13.97
CA SER A 130 -19.67 -2.49 12.99
C SER A 130 -20.28 -3.78 13.60
N TYR A 131 -19.84 -4.17 14.79
CA TYR A 131 -20.37 -5.31 15.55
C TYR A 131 -21.48 -4.92 16.52
N ASP A 132 -21.69 -3.64 16.76
CA ASP A 132 -22.72 -3.16 17.68
C ASP A 132 -24.12 -3.48 17.12
N GLY A 133 -25.01 -4.03 17.96
CA GLY A 133 -26.38 -4.36 17.59
C GLY A 133 -26.55 -5.64 16.74
N ILE A 134 -25.52 -6.42 16.53
CA ILE A 134 -25.59 -7.67 15.74
C ILE A 134 -26.34 -8.81 16.46
N PRO A 135 -26.23 -9.05 17.78
CA PRO A 135 -26.99 -10.10 18.43
C PRO A 135 -28.48 -9.72 18.52
N GLY A 136 -29.25 -10.12 17.51
CA GLY A 136 -30.70 -10.00 17.51
C GLY A 136 -31.29 -8.67 17.05
N SER A 137 -30.51 -7.74 16.51
CA SER A 137 -31.06 -6.50 15.99
C SER A 137 -31.78 -6.73 14.66
N THR A 138 -33.11 -6.80 14.75
CA THR A 138 -34.03 -6.80 13.61
C THR A 138 -34.09 -5.45 12.88
N GLU A 139 -33.44 -4.42 13.41
CA GLU A 139 -33.51 -3.05 12.92
C GLU A 139 -32.61 -2.77 11.72
N THR A 140 -31.68 -3.63 11.41
CA THR A 140 -30.69 -3.37 10.38
C THR A 140 -30.94 -4.03 9.02
N GLY A 141 -32.08 -4.64 8.78
CA GLY A 141 -32.56 -5.05 7.46
C GLY A 141 -31.73 -6.08 6.66
N ASN A 142 -30.59 -6.56 7.15
CA ASN A 142 -29.79 -7.60 6.50
C ASN A 142 -29.46 -8.70 7.52
N PRO A 143 -30.22 -9.79 7.55
CA PRO A 143 -30.10 -10.84 8.58
C PRO A 143 -28.79 -11.65 8.52
N GLY A 144 -27.88 -11.35 7.60
CA GLY A 144 -26.60 -12.05 7.44
C GLY A 144 -25.36 -11.23 7.74
N TYR A 145 -25.47 -9.91 8.03
CA TYR A 145 -24.30 -9.09 8.32
C TYR A 145 -23.74 -9.36 9.71
N GLN A 146 -22.45 -9.62 9.80
CA GLN A 146 -21.75 -10.00 11.05
C GLN A 146 -20.63 -9.02 11.45
N GLY A 147 -20.68 -7.78 10.96
CA GLY A 147 -19.60 -6.81 11.13
C GLY A 147 -18.48 -6.99 10.11
N VAL A 148 -17.42 -6.19 10.25
CA VAL A 148 -16.24 -6.29 9.39
C VAL A 148 -15.51 -7.60 9.61
N GLN A 149 -15.51 -8.46 8.61
CA GLN A 149 -14.93 -9.80 8.66
C GLN A 149 -13.39 -9.78 8.55
N HIS A 150 -12.82 -8.75 7.93
CA HIS A 150 -11.37 -8.60 7.81
C HIS A 150 -10.97 -7.14 7.61
N LEU A 151 -10.09 -6.64 8.48
CA LEU A 151 -9.37 -5.39 8.29
C LEU A 151 -7.96 -5.69 7.79
N VAL A 152 -7.63 -5.29 6.56
CA VAL A 152 -6.27 -5.32 6.01
C VAL A 152 -5.73 -3.89 6.01
N TYR A 153 -4.52 -3.66 6.50
CA TYR A 153 -3.96 -2.31 6.54
C TYR A 153 -2.50 -2.25 6.10
N ALA A 154 -2.12 -1.10 5.54
CA ALA A 154 -0.76 -0.81 5.11
C ALA A 154 0.14 -0.48 6.32
N SER A 155 1.07 -1.38 6.66
CA SER A 155 2.29 -1.07 7.38
C SER A 155 3.41 -0.74 6.39
N SER A 156 4.67 -0.82 6.78
CA SER A 156 5.82 -0.45 5.96
C SER A 156 7.08 -1.16 6.41
N SER A 157 7.98 -1.47 5.48
CA SER A 157 9.35 -1.91 5.81
C SER A 157 10.14 -0.87 6.62
N SER A 158 9.71 0.40 6.63
CA SER A 158 10.31 1.45 7.46
C SER A 158 10.25 1.15 8.96
N VAL A 159 9.33 0.28 9.41
CA VAL A 159 9.26 -0.14 10.83
C VAL A 159 10.51 -0.87 11.31
N TYR A 160 11.27 -1.49 10.39
CA TYR A 160 12.54 -2.15 10.72
C TYR A 160 13.62 -1.15 11.14
N GLY A 161 13.52 0.11 10.71
CA GLY A 161 14.36 1.22 11.18
C GLY A 161 15.85 0.88 11.13
N GLY A 162 16.50 0.91 12.29
CA GLY A 162 17.93 0.64 12.45
C GLY A 162 18.34 -0.84 12.52
N ASN A 163 17.45 -1.78 12.22
CA ASN A 163 17.79 -3.20 12.24
C ASN A 163 18.90 -3.52 11.23
N LYS A 164 19.91 -4.31 11.68
CA LYS A 164 21.07 -4.68 10.86
C LYS A 164 20.94 -6.08 10.24
N LYS A 165 20.13 -6.96 10.87
CA LYS A 165 19.88 -8.31 10.36
C LYS A 165 19.08 -8.25 9.07
N VAL A 166 19.51 -8.98 8.05
CA VAL A 166 18.77 -9.19 6.79
C VAL A 166 18.77 -10.68 6.46
N PRO A 167 17.70 -11.22 5.82
CA PRO A 167 16.44 -10.55 5.49
C PRO A 167 15.66 -10.12 6.74
N PHE A 168 14.84 -9.08 6.60
CA PHE A 168 13.95 -8.60 7.66
C PHE A 168 12.79 -9.57 7.86
N SER A 169 12.68 -10.14 9.06
CA SER A 169 11.60 -11.04 9.44
C SER A 169 10.49 -10.32 10.20
N THR A 170 9.26 -10.77 10.08
CA THR A 170 8.15 -10.26 10.89
C THR A 170 8.32 -10.53 12.38
N ASP A 171 9.17 -11.50 12.75
CA ASP A 171 9.52 -11.84 14.14
C ASP A 171 10.61 -10.93 14.72
N ASP A 172 11.27 -10.13 13.90
CA ASP A 172 12.29 -9.19 14.37
C ASP A 172 11.66 -8.08 15.22
N ARG A 173 12.35 -7.68 16.27
CA ARG A 173 11.98 -6.49 17.04
C ARG A 173 12.10 -5.26 16.17
N VAL A 174 11.10 -4.39 16.24
CA VAL A 174 10.99 -3.16 15.44
C VAL A 174 10.74 -1.95 16.36
N ASP A 175 11.63 -1.79 17.34
CA ASP A 175 11.49 -0.80 18.43
C ASP A 175 12.41 0.43 18.21
N ASN A 176 13.15 0.49 17.08
CA ASN A 176 14.11 1.55 16.78
C ASN A 176 13.74 2.27 15.47
N PRO A 177 12.58 2.98 15.40
CA PRO A 177 12.20 3.73 14.22
C PRO A 177 13.19 4.89 13.98
N VAL A 178 13.55 5.11 12.71
CA VAL A 178 14.50 6.19 12.33
C VAL A 178 13.79 7.40 11.70
N SER A 179 12.46 7.40 11.69
CA SER A 179 11.62 8.50 11.21
C SER A 179 10.27 8.51 11.90
N LEU A 180 9.60 9.67 11.92
CA LEU A 180 8.22 9.76 12.41
C LEU A 180 7.28 8.88 11.59
N TYR A 181 7.46 8.81 10.27
CA TYR A 181 6.70 7.89 9.43
C TYR A 181 6.81 6.44 9.93
N ALA A 182 8.03 5.96 10.18
CA ALA A 182 8.24 4.61 10.71
C ALA A 182 7.54 4.41 12.06
N ALA A 183 7.65 5.40 12.96
CA ALA A 183 7.00 5.37 14.26
C ALA A 183 5.47 5.30 14.13
N THR A 184 4.84 6.10 13.26
CA THR A 184 3.38 6.03 13.03
C THR A 184 2.96 4.67 12.46
N LYS A 185 3.73 4.08 11.54
CA LYS A 185 3.41 2.75 11.00
C LYS A 185 3.55 1.64 12.04
N LYS A 186 4.58 1.71 12.89
CA LYS A 186 4.69 0.78 14.04
C LYS A 186 3.55 0.97 15.04
N SER A 187 3.14 2.21 15.32
CA SER A 187 1.99 2.50 16.17
C SER A 187 0.70 1.91 15.58
N ASN A 188 0.51 1.94 14.26
CA ASN A 188 -0.63 1.29 13.61
C ASN A 188 -0.64 -0.23 13.89
N GLU A 189 0.51 -0.92 13.84
CA GLU A 189 0.59 -2.34 14.20
C GLU A 189 0.16 -2.60 15.65
N LEU A 190 0.61 -1.75 16.59
CA LEU A 190 0.24 -1.86 18.00
C LEU A 190 -1.24 -1.58 18.24
N PHE A 191 -1.80 -0.56 17.62
CA PHE A 191 -3.23 -0.24 17.70
C PHE A 191 -4.07 -1.39 17.14
N ALA A 192 -3.74 -1.87 15.95
CA ALA A 192 -4.44 -2.99 15.30
C ALA A 192 -4.39 -4.26 16.15
N HIS A 193 -3.23 -4.60 16.75
CA HIS A 193 -3.10 -5.73 17.67
C HIS A 193 -3.99 -5.55 18.90
N CYS A 194 -3.99 -4.35 19.50
CA CYS A 194 -4.82 -4.04 20.68
C CYS A 194 -6.30 -4.23 20.37
N TYR A 195 -6.80 -3.68 19.25
CA TYR A 195 -8.20 -3.80 18.84
C TYR A 195 -8.58 -5.25 18.49
N SER A 196 -7.70 -5.96 17.80
CA SER A 196 -7.90 -7.39 17.54
C SER A 196 -8.00 -8.20 18.83
N LYS A 197 -7.13 -7.92 19.82
CA LYS A 197 -7.14 -8.61 21.13
C LYS A 197 -8.39 -8.31 21.94
N LEU A 198 -8.83 -7.05 22.00
CA LEU A 198 -9.96 -6.61 22.82
C LEU A 198 -11.31 -6.96 22.19
N TYR A 199 -11.44 -6.80 20.89
CA TYR A 199 -12.72 -6.85 20.18
C TYR A 199 -12.84 -8.01 19.19
N ASN A 200 -11.81 -8.87 19.09
CA ASN A 200 -11.75 -10.01 18.15
C ASN A 200 -11.91 -9.60 16.67
N ILE A 201 -11.50 -8.40 16.29
CA ILE A 201 -11.52 -7.94 14.90
C ILE A 201 -10.42 -8.67 14.12
N PRO A 202 -10.74 -9.50 13.10
CA PRO A 202 -9.71 -10.13 12.28
C PRO A 202 -8.92 -9.08 11.51
N THR A 203 -7.60 -9.01 11.76
CA THR A 203 -6.80 -7.90 11.26
C THR A 203 -5.46 -8.38 10.73
N THR A 204 -5.09 -7.92 9.51
CA THR A 204 -3.79 -8.22 8.89
C THR A 204 -3.05 -6.97 8.49
N GLY A 205 -1.84 -6.78 9.03
CA GLY A 205 -0.92 -5.75 8.62
C GLY A 205 0.01 -6.22 7.50
N LEU A 206 0.25 -5.38 6.50
CA LEU A 206 1.17 -5.65 5.40
C LEU A 206 2.33 -4.65 5.43
N ARG A 207 3.55 -5.13 5.69
CA ARG A 207 4.78 -4.35 5.62
C ARG A 207 5.24 -4.28 4.17
N PHE A 208 4.81 -3.23 3.47
CA PHE A 208 5.23 -3.00 2.09
C PHE A 208 6.69 -2.60 2.02
N PHE A 209 7.43 -3.22 1.09
CA PHE A 209 8.74 -2.79 0.68
C PHE A 209 8.63 -1.75 -0.44
N THR A 210 9.66 -1.59 -1.28
CA THR A 210 9.64 -0.52 -2.28
C THR A 210 8.77 -0.90 -3.46
N VAL A 211 7.55 -0.35 -3.52
CA VAL A 211 6.60 -0.60 -4.61
C VAL A 211 6.88 0.34 -5.79
N TYR A 212 6.90 -0.20 -7.00
CA TYR A 212 7.12 0.57 -8.22
C TYR A 212 6.19 0.10 -9.36
N GLY A 213 6.00 0.93 -10.40
CA GLY A 213 5.19 0.60 -11.57
C GLY A 213 4.49 1.81 -12.19
N PRO A 214 3.64 1.58 -13.23
CA PRO A 214 2.84 2.60 -13.91
C PRO A 214 1.97 3.41 -12.96
N ALA A 215 1.77 4.67 -13.30
CA ALA A 215 1.00 5.61 -12.48
C ALA A 215 1.43 5.63 -11.00
N GLY A 216 2.73 5.41 -10.74
CA GLY A 216 3.29 5.38 -9.40
C GLY A 216 3.38 6.76 -8.75
N ARG A 217 4.03 6.82 -7.58
CA ARG A 217 4.20 8.08 -6.85
C ARG A 217 5.40 8.87 -7.38
N PRO A 218 5.23 10.18 -7.68
CA PRO A 218 6.31 11.02 -8.23
C PRO A 218 7.51 11.23 -7.29
N ASP A 219 7.34 11.04 -5.98
CA ASP A 219 8.42 11.12 -4.98
C ASP A 219 9.31 9.88 -4.91
N MET A 220 8.94 8.79 -5.62
CA MET A 220 9.75 7.57 -5.69
C MET A 220 10.91 7.74 -6.69
N ALA A 221 12.04 7.05 -6.42
CA ALA A 221 13.28 7.23 -7.17
C ALA A 221 13.12 7.06 -8.69
N TYR A 222 12.46 5.98 -9.14
CA TYR A 222 12.27 5.72 -10.58
C TYR A 222 11.52 6.86 -11.29
N PHE A 223 10.51 7.41 -10.65
CA PHE A 223 9.71 8.50 -11.19
C PHE A 223 10.46 9.83 -11.13
N GLY A 224 11.04 10.15 -9.95
CA GLY A 224 11.81 11.36 -9.75
C GLY A 224 13.05 11.43 -10.65
N PHE A 225 13.73 10.31 -10.90
CA PHE A 225 14.86 10.23 -11.81
C PHE A 225 14.39 10.48 -13.25
N THR A 226 13.30 9.87 -13.68
CA THR A 226 12.73 10.09 -15.02
C THR A 226 12.40 11.57 -15.24
N ASN A 227 11.74 12.23 -14.27
CA ASN A 227 11.41 13.66 -14.36
C ASN A 227 12.64 14.55 -14.48
N LYS A 228 13.72 14.22 -13.75
CA LYS A 228 14.97 14.98 -13.80
C LYS A 228 15.70 14.78 -15.12
N LEU A 229 15.83 13.55 -15.57
CA LEU A 229 16.50 13.21 -16.83
C LEU A 229 15.83 13.88 -18.04
N LEU A 230 14.51 13.89 -18.09
CA LEU A 230 13.75 14.61 -19.14
C LEU A 230 14.02 16.12 -19.17
N LYS A 231 14.31 16.70 -18.01
CA LYS A 231 14.64 18.14 -17.89
C LYS A 231 16.15 18.42 -18.07
N GLY A 232 16.95 17.43 -18.45
CA GLY A 232 18.39 17.54 -18.52
C GLY A 232 19.06 17.83 -17.16
N GLN A 233 18.42 17.43 -16.07
CA GLN A 233 18.92 17.63 -14.71
C GLN A 233 19.67 16.41 -14.23
N THR A 234 20.67 16.63 -13.36
CA THR A 234 21.48 15.57 -12.78
C THR A 234 20.71 14.81 -11.70
N ILE A 235 20.71 13.47 -11.77
CA ILE A 235 20.23 12.58 -10.72
C ILE A 235 21.34 12.33 -9.69
N GLN A 236 20.96 12.34 -8.41
CA GLN A 236 21.87 12.02 -7.31
C GLN A 236 21.68 10.57 -6.88
N ILE A 237 22.76 9.79 -6.94
CA ILE A 237 22.78 8.39 -6.54
C ILE A 237 23.50 8.32 -5.20
N TYR A 238 22.71 8.11 -4.14
CA TYR A 238 23.18 8.10 -2.76
C TYR A 238 24.03 6.88 -2.40
N ASN A 239 24.84 7.03 -1.36
CA ASN A 239 25.79 6.04 -0.89
C ASN A 239 26.72 5.54 -2.01
N TYR A 240 27.06 6.41 -2.96
CA TYR A 240 27.88 6.06 -4.13
C TYR A 240 27.35 4.87 -4.93
N GLY A 241 26.04 4.61 -4.86
CA GLY A 241 25.39 3.45 -5.46
C GLY A 241 25.45 2.15 -4.64
N ASN A 242 26.13 2.15 -3.48
CA ASN A 242 26.27 0.97 -2.61
C ASN A 242 25.02 0.73 -1.74
N CYS A 243 23.85 0.73 -2.40
CA CYS A 243 22.57 0.44 -1.76
C CYS A 243 21.90 -0.73 -2.47
N ARG A 244 21.18 -1.53 -1.69
CA ARG A 244 20.29 -2.55 -2.20
C ARG A 244 18.88 -2.30 -1.76
N ARG A 245 17.92 -2.46 -2.66
CA ARG A 245 16.50 -2.24 -2.37
C ARG A 245 15.69 -3.42 -2.88
N ASP A 246 14.79 -3.86 -2.03
CA ASP A 246 13.78 -4.84 -2.40
C ASP A 246 12.65 -4.11 -3.15
N PHE A 247 12.69 -4.18 -4.48
CA PHE A 247 11.69 -3.61 -5.36
C PHE A 247 10.61 -4.64 -5.67
N THR A 248 9.34 -4.23 -5.56
CA THR A 248 8.22 -5.11 -5.89
C THR A 248 7.27 -4.41 -6.85
N TYR A 249 6.98 -5.06 -7.95
CA TYR A 249 6.07 -4.48 -8.95
C TYR A 249 4.64 -4.42 -8.40
N VAL A 250 3.90 -3.36 -8.77
CA VAL A 250 2.59 -3.06 -8.18
C VAL A 250 1.55 -4.16 -8.38
N ASP A 251 1.56 -4.88 -9.52
CA ASP A 251 0.60 -5.97 -9.74
C ASP A 251 0.87 -7.14 -8.79
N ASP A 252 2.13 -7.45 -8.48
CA ASP A 252 2.48 -8.45 -7.48
C ASP A 252 2.01 -8.02 -6.08
N ILE A 253 2.19 -6.74 -5.73
CA ILE A 253 1.67 -6.20 -4.46
C ILE A 253 0.16 -6.37 -4.38
N VAL A 254 -0.55 -6.00 -5.42
CA VAL A 254 -2.02 -6.07 -5.49
C VAL A 254 -2.51 -7.51 -5.43
N GLU A 255 -1.87 -8.44 -6.13
CA GLU A 255 -2.20 -9.87 -6.05
C GLU A 255 -1.99 -10.41 -4.62
N GLY A 256 -0.91 -10.00 -3.94
CA GLY A 256 -0.68 -10.34 -2.53
C GLY A 256 -1.80 -9.82 -1.63
N ILE A 257 -2.22 -8.56 -1.79
CA ILE A 257 -3.34 -7.98 -1.03
C ILE A 257 -4.63 -8.78 -1.29
N VAL A 258 -4.95 -9.10 -2.55
CA VAL A 258 -6.17 -9.84 -2.92
C VAL A 258 -6.20 -11.22 -2.28
N ARG A 259 -5.07 -11.91 -2.19
CA ARG A 259 -5.00 -13.22 -1.50
C ARG A 259 -5.18 -13.09 0.00
N VAL A 260 -4.51 -12.11 0.61
CA VAL A 260 -4.60 -11.86 2.05
C VAL A 260 -6.01 -11.47 2.46
N MET A 261 -6.66 -10.54 1.76
CA MET A 261 -7.99 -10.07 2.14
C MET A 261 -9.06 -11.15 2.12
N ARG A 262 -8.87 -12.25 1.36
CA ARG A 262 -9.79 -13.38 1.27
C ARG A 262 -9.64 -14.41 2.39
N LYS A 263 -8.59 -14.33 3.20
CA LYS A 263 -8.29 -15.27 4.27
C LYS A 263 -7.94 -14.54 5.56
N ALA A 264 -8.97 -14.16 6.30
CA ALA A 264 -8.81 -13.50 7.59
C ALA A 264 -8.09 -14.39 8.62
N PRO A 265 -7.26 -13.84 9.51
CA PRO A 265 -6.68 -14.60 10.60
C PRO A 265 -7.78 -15.03 11.58
N GLU A 266 -7.60 -16.21 12.16
CA GLU A 266 -8.53 -16.78 13.13
C GLU A 266 -8.01 -16.61 14.56
N LYS A 267 -8.95 -16.49 15.52
CA LYS A 267 -8.62 -16.57 16.94
C LYS A 267 -8.16 -17.99 17.27
N LYS A 268 -7.04 -18.09 18.00
CA LYS A 268 -6.45 -19.38 18.41
C LYS A 268 -6.28 -19.43 19.92
N THR A 269 -6.01 -20.61 20.42
CA THR A 269 -5.56 -20.82 21.82
C THR A 269 -4.08 -21.16 21.78
N GLY A 270 -3.28 -20.43 22.57
CA GLY A 270 -1.85 -20.71 22.72
C GLY A 270 -1.59 -22.00 23.49
N GLU A 271 -0.34 -22.46 23.45
CA GLU A 271 0.10 -23.63 24.22
C GLU A 271 -0.05 -23.44 25.74
N ASP A 272 -0.03 -22.19 26.19
CA ASP A 272 -0.26 -21.75 27.57
C ASP A 272 -1.76 -21.67 27.94
N GLY A 273 -2.67 -22.01 27.01
CA GLY A 273 -4.12 -21.91 27.17
C GLY A 273 -4.69 -20.50 27.04
N LEU A 274 -3.85 -19.48 26.78
CA LEU A 274 -4.31 -18.10 26.60
C LEU A 274 -4.79 -17.84 25.17
N PRO A 275 -5.78 -16.94 24.99
CA PRO A 275 -6.29 -16.61 23.67
C PRO A 275 -5.27 -15.78 22.87
N ILE A 276 -4.94 -16.26 21.66
CA ILE A 276 -4.19 -15.53 20.64
C ILE A 276 -5.22 -14.77 19.79
N PRO A 277 -5.08 -13.44 19.62
CA PRO A 277 -6.02 -12.65 18.82
C PRO A 277 -5.98 -13.04 17.34
N PRO A 278 -7.06 -12.78 16.57
CA PRO A 278 -7.08 -12.96 15.13
C PRO A 278 -6.29 -11.83 14.42
N TYR A 279 -4.98 -11.82 14.65
CA TYR A 279 -4.06 -10.79 14.17
C TYR A 279 -2.85 -11.41 13.50
N ALA A 280 -2.45 -10.85 12.35
CA ALA A 280 -1.25 -11.25 11.64
C ALA A 280 -0.53 -10.05 11.02
N VAL A 281 0.79 -10.16 10.83
CA VAL A 281 1.61 -9.22 10.07
C VAL A 281 2.45 -10.00 9.06
N TYR A 282 2.49 -9.52 7.83
CA TYR A 282 3.29 -10.12 6.76
C TYR A 282 4.17 -9.07 6.07
N ASN A 283 5.37 -9.48 5.69
CA ASN A 283 6.16 -8.75 4.71
C ASN A 283 5.60 -9.03 3.31
N ILE A 284 5.50 -7.97 2.51
CA ILE A 284 5.21 -8.10 1.09
C ILE A 284 6.28 -7.35 0.29
N GLY A 285 7.19 -8.14 -0.28
CA GLY A 285 8.40 -7.68 -0.96
C GLY A 285 8.85 -8.71 -1.99
N GLY A 286 9.75 -8.32 -2.90
CA GLY A 286 10.27 -9.16 -3.97
C GLY A 286 11.15 -10.32 -3.48
N GLY A 287 11.72 -10.20 -2.28
CA GLY A 287 12.66 -11.19 -1.74
C GLY A 287 13.98 -11.28 -2.51
N GLN A 288 14.26 -10.30 -3.39
CA GLN A 288 15.49 -10.20 -4.19
C GLN A 288 15.96 -8.74 -4.20
N PRO A 289 16.86 -8.35 -3.29
CA PRO A 289 17.32 -6.97 -3.23
C PRO A 289 18.23 -6.64 -4.41
N GLU A 290 17.80 -5.67 -5.20
CA GLU A 290 18.48 -5.17 -6.39
C GLU A 290 19.51 -4.09 -6.05
N ASN A 291 20.62 -4.05 -6.76
CA ASN A 291 21.61 -3.01 -6.62
C ASN A 291 21.07 -1.69 -7.21
N LEU A 292 21.35 -0.56 -6.54
CA LEU A 292 20.85 0.74 -6.97
C LEU A 292 21.41 1.19 -8.33
N LEU A 293 22.66 0.86 -8.66
CA LEU A 293 23.25 1.20 -9.97
C LEU A 293 22.62 0.35 -11.08
N ASP A 294 22.40 -0.94 -10.83
CA ASP A 294 21.71 -1.81 -11.79
C ASP A 294 20.29 -1.33 -12.04
N PHE A 295 19.57 -0.93 -10.98
CA PHE A 295 18.25 -0.31 -11.10
C PHE A 295 18.28 0.95 -11.97
N VAL A 296 19.25 1.86 -11.75
CA VAL A 296 19.39 3.09 -12.54
C VAL A 296 19.70 2.76 -14.00
N ASN A 297 20.61 1.83 -14.28
CA ASN A 297 20.97 1.43 -15.64
C ASN A 297 19.77 0.83 -16.38
N ILE A 298 19.02 -0.10 -15.73
CA ILE A 298 17.82 -0.68 -16.33
C ILE A 298 16.76 0.40 -16.59
N LEU A 299 16.54 1.32 -15.66
CA LEU A 299 15.60 2.44 -15.86
C LEU A 299 15.97 3.27 -17.09
N GLN A 300 17.24 3.63 -17.23
CA GLN A 300 17.74 4.40 -18.36
C GLN A 300 17.53 3.68 -19.69
N GLU A 301 17.87 2.39 -19.75
CA GLU A 301 17.68 1.56 -20.96
C GLU A 301 16.20 1.49 -21.35
N GLU A 302 15.31 1.28 -20.40
CA GLU A 302 13.86 1.17 -20.69
C GLU A 302 13.25 2.53 -21.05
N LEU A 303 13.72 3.65 -20.49
CA LEU A 303 13.29 4.99 -20.90
C LEU A 303 13.69 5.33 -22.35
N VAL A 304 14.90 4.95 -22.77
CA VAL A 304 15.34 5.07 -24.17
C VAL A 304 14.53 4.15 -25.07
N ARG A 305 14.33 2.90 -24.66
CA ARG A 305 13.56 1.91 -25.43
C ARG A 305 12.11 2.35 -25.66
N ALA A 306 11.46 2.90 -24.64
CA ALA A 306 10.11 3.45 -24.76
C ALA A 306 10.07 4.76 -25.55
N GLY A 307 11.22 5.38 -25.85
CA GLY A 307 11.33 6.67 -26.53
C GLY A 307 10.94 7.84 -25.62
N VAL A 308 11.03 7.69 -24.31
CA VAL A 308 10.93 8.80 -23.32
C VAL A 308 12.18 9.66 -23.39
N LEU A 309 13.36 9.06 -23.55
CA LEU A 309 14.62 9.73 -23.75
C LEU A 309 15.20 9.41 -25.13
N PRO A 310 15.99 10.32 -25.74
CA PRO A 310 16.62 10.06 -27.03
C PRO A 310 17.67 8.94 -26.95
N LYS A 311 17.96 8.30 -28.10
CA LYS A 311 18.89 7.15 -28.17
C LYS A 311 20.32 7.50 -27.80
N ASP A 312 20.71 8.75 -28.01
CA ASP A 312 22.04 9.32 -27.76
C ASP A 312 22.12 10.12 -26.45
N TYR A 313 21.19 9.87 -25.51
CA TYR A 313 21.16 10.57 -24.22
C TYR A 313 22.43 10.29 -23.41
N ASP A 314 23.16 11.35 -23.02
CA ASP A 314 24.36 11.25 -22.20
C ASP A 314 24.02 11.09 -20.71
N PHE A 315 23.88 9.83 -20.28
CA PHE A 315 23.55 9.50 -18.89
C PHE A 315 24.68 9.84 -17.91
N GLU A 316 25.94 9.77 -18.34
CA GLU A 316 27.09 10.05 -17.47
C GLU A 316 27.16 11.54 -17.11
N ALA A 317 26.83 12.42 -18.06
CA ALA A 317 26.74 13.86 -17.79
C ALA A 317 25.60 14.22 -16.81
N HIS A 318 24.60 13.36 -16.65
CA HIS A 318 23.43 13.60 -15.82
C HIS A 318 23.37 12.70 -14.57
N LYS A 319 24.49 12.12 -14.15
CA LYS A 319 24.61 11.23 -13.00
C LYS A 319 25.67 11.72 -12.02
N GLN A 320 25.35 11.82 -10.74
CA GLN A 320 26.27 12.18 -9.66
C GLN A 320 26.18 11.17 -8.53
N LEU A 321 27.30 10.56 -8.17
CA LEU A 321 27.41 9.72 -6.99
C LEU A 321 27.67 10.61 -5.77
N VAL A 322 26.85 10.47 -4.73
CA VAL A 322 26.91 11.31 -3.52
C VAL A 322 26.93 10.44 -2.25
N PRO A 323 27.39 10.97 -1.11
CA PRO A 323 27.36 10.26 0.17
C PRO A 323 25.94 9.83 0.59
N MET A 324 25.86 8.90 1.51
CA MET A 324 24.59 8.43 2.09
C MET A 324 23.85 9.56 2.82
N GLN A 325 22.53 9.61 2.67
CA GLN A 325 21.69 10.58 3.38
C GLN A 325 21.38 10.13 4.82
N PRO A 326 21.20 11.08 5.76
CA PRO A 326 20.71 10.79 7.09
C PRO A 326 19.34 10.08 7.05
N GLY A 327 19.17 9.06 7.88
CA GLY A 327 17.92 8.30 7.96
C GLY A 327 17.72 7.25 6.85
N ASP A 328 18.67 7.13 5.91
CA ASP A 328 18.65 6.08 4.89
C ASP A 328 19.33 4.80 5.42
N VAL A 329 18.95 3.65 4.85
CA VAL A 329 19.52 2.34 5.19
C VAL A 329 20.24 1.74 3.98
N PRO A 330 21.38 1.02 4.15
CA PRO A 330 22.11 0.49 3.00
C PRO A 330 21.35 -0.62 2.26
N THR A 331 20.58 -1.43 2.97
CA THR A 331 19.88 -2.57 2.38
C THR A 331 18.47 -2.71 2.94
N THR A 332 17.49 -2.94 2.06
CA THR A 332 16.18 -3.48 2.44
C THR A 332 15.99 -4.83 1.77
N TYR A 333 15.57 -5.83 2.54
CA TYR A 333 15.40 -7.19 2.06
C TYR A 333 14.31 -7.89 2.89
N ALA A 334 13.21 -8.25 2.22
CA ALA A 334 12.07 -8.91 2.84
C ALA A 334 12.31 -10.41 3.02
N ASP A 335 12.03 -10.92 4.21
CA ASP A 335 11.65 -12.32 4.38
C ASP A 335 10.14 -12.42 4.13
N ALA A 336 9.74 -12.88 2.95
CA ALA A 336 8.35 -13.06 2.55
C ALA A 336 7.88 -14.52 2.69
N SER A 337 8.65 -15.40 3.31
CA SER A 337 8.38 -16.84 3.43
C SER A 337 7.05 -17.15 4.13
N ALA A 338 6.65 -16.33 5.11
CA ALA A 338 5.36 -16.47 5.76
C ALA A 338 4.19 -16.19 4.80
N LEU A 339 4.31 -15.18 3.93
CA LEU A 339 3.28 -14.87 2.92
C LEU A 339 3.18 -16.00 1.88
N GLU A 340 4.31 -16.53 1.44
CA GLU A 340 4.36 -17.68 0.52
C GLU A 340 3.71 -18.91 1.15
N ARG A 341 4.08 -19.27 2.37
CA ARG A 341 3.55 -20.44 3.09
C ARG A 341 2.04 -20.35 3.29
N ASP A 342 1.53 -19.19 3.72
CA ASP A 342 0.14 -19.06 4.18
C ASP A 342 -0.83 -18.74 3.04
N PHE A 343 -0.34 -18.14 1.94
CA PHE A 343 -1.16 -17.70 0.80
C PHE A 343 -0.70 -18.23 -0.55
N GLY A 344 0.39 -19.01 -0.60
CA GLY A 344 0.94 -19.58 -1.85
C GLY A 344 1.36 -18.50 -2.85
N PHE A 345 1.87 -17.36 -2.35
CA PHE A 345 2.17 -16.19 -3.17
C PHE A 345 3.64 -15.80 -3.10
N THR A 346 4.23 -15.63 -4.28
CA THR A 346 5.56 -15.02 -4.49
C THR A 346 5.48 -14.03 -5.64
N PRO A 347 6.11 -12.85 -5.52
CA PRO A 347 6.25 -11.91 -6.63
C PRO A 347 6.94 -12.56 -7.85
N LYS A 348 6.51 -12.18 -9.05
CA LYS A 348 6.97 -12.80 -10.30
C LYS A 348 7.55 -11.82 -11.30
N ILE A 349 7.16 -10.57 -11.25
CA ILE A 349 7.56 -9.56 -12.22
C ILE A 349 8.99 -9.09 -11.92
N THR A 350 9.86 -9.27 -12.91
CA THR A 350 11.26 -8.82 -12.82
C THR A 350 11.37 -7.31 -12.82
N LEU A 351 12.47 -6.78 -12.23
CA LEU A 351 12.72 -5.35 -12.20
C LEU A 351 12.69 -4.74 -13.60
N ARG A 352 13.33 -5.37 -14.58
CA ARG A 352 13.34 -4.89 -15.98
C ARG A 352 11.96 -4.84 -16.59
N GLU A 353 11.16 -5.87 -16.41
CA GLU A 353 9.79 -5.91 -16.94
C GLU A 353 8.93 -4.81 -16.34
N GLY A 354 9.00 -4.62 -15.03
CA GLY A 354 8.23 -3.58 -14.35
C GLY A 354 8.66 -2.16 -14.74
N LEU A 355 9.98 -1.90 -14.90
CA LEU A 355 10.48 -0.60 -15.36
C LEU A 355 10.13 -0.34 -16.84
N ARG A 356 10.08 -1.38 -17.67
CA ARG A 356 9.58 -1.26 -19.05
C ARG A 356 8.12 -0.79 -19.06
N LYS A 357 7.24 -1.47 -18.32
CA LYS A 357 5.82 -1.10 -18.23
C LYS A 357 5.65 0.33 -17.68
N PHE A 358 6.49 0.73 -16.72
CA PHE A 358 6.50 2.11 -16.23
C PHE A 358 6.90 3.10 -17.32
N ALA A 359 7.97 2.84 -18.07
CA ALA A 359 8.47 3.73 -19.11
C ALA A 359 7.45 3.88 -20.27
N GLU A 360 6.81 2.78 -20.68
CA GLU A 360 5.73 2.77 -21.68
C GLU A 360 4.54 3.63 -21.21
N TRP A 361 4.07 3.43 -19.97
CA TRP A 361 3.02 4.24 -19.38
C TRP A 361 3.41 5.72 -19.25
N TYR A 362 4.65 6.00 -18.83
CA TYR A 362 5.14 7.36 -18.67
C TYR A 362 5.12 8.12 -19.98
N LYS A 363 5.51 7.45 -21.08
CA LYS A 363 5.42 8.03 -22.43
C LYS A 363 3.98 8.35 -22.82
N GLU A 364 3.07 7.42 -22.62
CA GLU A 364 1.66 7.60 -22.97
C GLU A 364 0.99 8.72 -22.18
N TYR A 365 1.35 8.86 -20.90
CA TYR A 365 0.71 9.83 -20.00
C TYR A 365 1.27 11.25 -20.13
N TYR A 366 2.59 11.40 -20.37
CA TYR A 366 3.26 12.70 -20.35
C TYR A 366 3.68 13.23 -21.72
N GLN A 367 3.71 12.43 -22.77
CA GLN A 367 4.17 12.78 -24.12
C GLN A 367 3.17 12.38 -25.21
#